data_d28c420caf604601d1a711c1693e48e9
#
_entry.id   d28c420caf604601d1a711c1693e48e9
#
_cell.length_a   1.000
_cell.length_b   1.000
_cell.length_c   1.000
_cell.angle_alpha   90.00
_cell.angle_beta   90.00
_cell.angle_gamma   90.00
#
_symmetry.space_group_name_H-M   'P 1'
#
loop_
_entity.id
_entity.type
_entity.pdbx_description
1 polymer ?
#
loop_
_entity_poly.entity_id
_entity_poly.type
_entity_poly.pdbx_seq_one_letter_code
_entity_poly.pdbx_strand_id
1 'polypeptide(L)'
;QPHILASSNYNPFQSAYRQNHSTETALLCTLDHVFNSSDLGKSTVLVSLDLSSAFDTIDHTILINRLSTSFGVSGRTLNWITSYLSNRSQFVKVDNLSSPPQPCLFGVPQGSVLGPLLFTIYVSPIASLLHQLGVNQHQYADDTQLYISISKPKAASDLQLLETALLKLSYWFSLNYLALNPDKSEAILLGTSQRNLTLADISAVNVAGSTIGFVDNIKLLGVTLDKSLTFRKHIALTSQSCFYHIKALRHIRHTVDFNTASLIAHALVSSRLDYANSILYGSPKTAILKLQRVQNTLARIVLRSNRFTHSAPLLERLHWLPVHSRIRFKLATITYKALSTSSPHYLATLLRPHQPVRTLRSSDQHYLATVTSSTVFGSRSFRCAAPAIWNAIPLSVRSATSFDSFKRSLKTHFFRHPPV
;
A
#
# COMPACT_ATOMS: atom_id res chain seq x y z
N GLN A 1 5.24 -18.82 -13.10
CA GLN A 1 5.18 -17.63 -12.26
C GLN A 1 6.43 -17.44 -11.37
N PRO A 2 6.94 -18.43 -10.61
CA PRO A 2 8.13 -18.25 -9.77
C PRO A 2 9.36 -17.76 -10.54
N HIS A 3 9.65 -18.33 -11.73
CA HIS A 3 10.75 -17.94 -12.60
C HIS A 3 10.73 -16.43 -12.93
N ILE A 4 9.57 -15.91 -13.33
CA ILE A 4 9.41 -14.49 -13.69
C ILE A 4 9.57 -13.58 -12.45
N LEU A 5 8.92 -13.92 -11.35
CA LEU A 5 8.93 -13.12 -10.14
C LEU A 5 10.30 -13.10 -9.43
N ALA A 6 11.15 -14.10 -9.68
CA ALA A 6 12.51 -14.18 -9.17
C ALA A 6 13.54 -13.52 -10.12
N SER A 7 13.13 -13.12 -11.33
CA SER A 7 14.03 -12.47 -12.29
C SER A 7 14.46 -11.09 -11.80
N SER A 8 15.73 -10.75 -11.99
CA SER A 8 16.27 -9.40 -11.75
C SER A 8 15.63 -8.33 -12.66
N ASN A 9 15.04 -8.76 -13.78
CA ASN A 9 14.34 -7.88 -14.72
C ASN A 9 12.87 -7.59 -14.29
N TYR A 10 12.37 -8.29 -13.27
CA TYR A 10 11.04 -7.99 -12.71
C TYR A 10 11.14 -6.80 -11.74
N ASN A 11 10.21 -5.85 -11.86
CA ASN A 11 10.21 -4.68 -10.98
C ASN A 11 10.03 -5.10 -9.49
N PRO A 12 11.04 -4.94 -8.63
CA PRO A 12 10.96 -5.31 -7.21
C PRO A 12 9.92 -4.50 -6.43
N PHE A 13 9.57 -3.30 -6.91
CA PHE A 13 8.57 -2.42 -6.33
C PHE A 13 7.18 -2.55 -6.95
N GLN A 14 6.93 -3.55 -7.81
CA GLN A 14 5.58 -3.91 -8.22
C GLN A 14 4.95 -4.80 -7.14
N SER A 15 3.88 -4.30 -6.51
CA SER A 15 3.23 -4.98 -5.37
C SER A 15 1.95 -5.72 -5.73
N ALA A 16 1.34 -5.44 -6.89
CA ALA A 16 0.13 -6.12 -7.30
C ALA A 16 0.41 -7.57 -7.74
N TYR A 17 -0.56 -8.44 -7.50
CA TYR A 17 -0.57 -9.85 -7.94
C TYR A 17 0.59 -10.70 -7.42
N ARG A 18 1.17 -10.31 -6.29
CA ARG A 18 2.31 -11.00 -5.66
C ARG A 18 1.94 -11.48 -4.26
N GLN A 19 2.39 -12.68 -3.92
CA GLN A 19 2.24 -13.23 -2.58
C GLN A 19 2.96 -12.35 -1.55
N ASN A 20 2.36 -12.17 -0.39
CA ASN A 20 2.83 -11.33 0.73
C ASN A 20 2.91 -9.82 0.41
N HIS A 21 2.47 -9.38 -0.76
CA HIS A 21 2.37 -7.97 -1.12
C HIS A 21 0.91 -7.51 -1.01
N SER A 22 0.68 -6.24 -0.76
CA SER A 22 -0.64 -5.62 -0.66
C SER A 22 -0.55 -4.11 -0.87
N THR A 23 -1.70 -3.46 -1.05
CA THR A 23 -1.78 -1.99 -1.04
C THR A 23 -1.18 -1.40 0.24
N GLU A 24 -1.37 -2.06 1.38
CA GLU A 24 -0.83 -1.62 2.67
C GLU A 24 0.70 -1.71 2.73
N THR A 25 1.30 -2.80 2.23
CA THR A 25 2.77 -2.92 2.19
C THR A 25 3.40 -1.93 1.22
N ALA A 26 2.74 -1.64 0.09
CA ALA A 26 3.14 -0.61 -0.86
C ALA A 26 3.14 0.78 -0.21
N LEU A 27 2.04 1.13 0.46
CA LEU A 27 1.92 2.40 1.20
C LEU A 27 2.97 2.52 2.31
N LEU A 28 3.23 1.45 3.07
CA LEU A 28 4.28 1.46 4.10
C LEU A 28 5.66 1.74 3.51
N CYS A 29 5.99 1.18 2.35
CA CYS A 29 7.26 1.45 1.65
C CYS A 29 7.38 2.92 1.24
N THR A 30 6.37 3.44 0.54
CA THR A 30 6.37 4.85 0.10
C THR A 30 6.39 5.82 1.27
N LEU A 31 5.57 5.58 2.30
CA LEU A 31 5.51 6.43 3.49
C LEU A 31 6.76 6.33 4.37
N ASP A 32 7.42 5.16 4.42
CA ASP A 32 8.71 5.02 5.11
C ASP A 32 9.76 5.97 4.51
N HIS A 33 9.81 6.07 3.18
CA HIS A 33 10.67 7.03 2.50
C HIS A 33 10.33 8.48 2.88
N VAL A 34 9.04 8.87 2.85
CA VAL A 34 8.58 10.22 3.18
C VAL A 34 8.93 10.61 4.62
N PHE A 35 8.66 9.73 5.57
CA PHE A 35 8.96 9.96 6.98
C PHE A 35 10.48 10.06 7.23
N ASN A 36 11.27 9.17 6.63
CA ASN A 36 12.72 9.20 6.73
C ASN A 36 13.32 10.46 6.09
N SER A 37 12.81 10.89 4.93
CA SER A 37 13.23 12.13 4.28
C SER A 37 12.97 13.35 5.15
N SER A 38 11.80 13.40 5.79
CA SER A 38 11.47 14.48 6.73
C SER A 38 12.37 14.46 7.96
N ASP A 39 12.78 13.31 8.43
CA ASP A 39 13.72 13.18 9.55
C ASP A 39 15.12 13.72 9.19
N LEU A 40 15.51 13.57 7.91
CA LEU A 40 16.72 14.12 7.31
C LEU A 40 16.61 15.58 6.88
N GLY A 41 15.53 16.26 7.23
CA GLY A 41 15.39 17.68 6.93
C GLY A 41 14.85 18.00 5.54
N LYS A 42 14.24 17.04 4.83
CA LYS A 42 13.73 17.20 3.47
C LYS A 42 12.21 17.08 3.44
N SER A 43 11.57 17.59 2.38
CA SER A 43 10.21 17.25 1.99
C SER A 43 10.25 16.26 0.81
N THR A 44 9.13 15.62 0.50
CA THR A 44 9.05 14.68 -0.63
C THR A 44 7.99 15.16 -1.61
N VAL A 45 8.35 15.35 -2.87
CA VAL A 45 7.37 15.46 -3.97
C VAL A 45 6.98 14.04 -4.37
N LEU A 46 5.68 13.76 -4.36
CA LEU A 46 5.10 12.51 -4.82
C LEU A 46 4.15 12.82 -5.97
N VAL A 47 4.33 12.11 -7.09
CA VAL A 47 3.48 12.16 -8.27
C VAL A 47 2.82 10.79 -8.44
N SER A 48 1.49 10.76 -8.48
CA SER A 48 0.70 9.58 -8.86
C SER A 48 0.32 9.70 -10.32
N LEU A 49 0.76 8.74 -11.12
CA LEU A 49 0.52 8.71 -12.55
C LEU A 49 -0.65 7.78 -12.86
N ASP A 50 -1.53 8.22 -13.76
CA ASP A 50 -2.60 7.42 -14.33
C ASP A 50 -2.27 7.04 -15.77
N LEU A 51 -2.54 5.79 -16.14
CA LEU A 51 -2.39 5.28 -17.51
C LEU A 51 -3.75 5.07 -18.15
N SER A 52 -3.92 5.59 -19.36
CA SER A 52 -5.14 5.37 -20.15
C SER A 52 -5.16 3.96 -20.70
N SER A 53 -6.26 3.21 -20.44
CA SER A 53 -6.53 1.88 -21.03
C SER A 53 -5.36 0.89 -20.94
N ALA A 54 -4.61 0.90 -19.84
CA ALA A 54 -3.32 0.22 -19.67
C ALA A 54 -3.31 -1.27 -20.08
N PHE A 55 -4.40 -2.01 -19.81
CA PHE A 55 -4.51 -3.43 -20.16
C PHE A 55 -4.91 -3.66 -21.63
N ASP A 56 -5.56 -2.70 -22.25
CA ASP A 56 -6.15 -2.85 -23.59
C ASP A 56 -5.18 -2.43 -24.71
N THR A 57 -4.08 -1.76 -24.35
CA THR A 57 -3.10 -1.21 -25.31
C THR A 57 -1.77 -1.99 -25.38
N ILE A 58 -1.66 -3.10 -24.66
CA ILE A 58 -0.44 -3.93 -24.66
C ILE A 58 -0.18 -4.49 -26.05
N ASP A 59 0.97 -4.16 -26.64
CA ASP A 59 1.43 -4.74 -27.90
C ASP A 59 1.93 -6.17 -27.69
N HIS A 60 1.37 -7.11 -28.46
CA HIS A 60 1.70 -8.54 -28.31
C HIS A 60 3.13 -8.84 -28.74
N THR A 61 3.64 -8.14 -29.78
CA THR A 61 5.02 -8.34 -30.30
C THR A 61 6.04 -7.91 -29.27
N ILE A 62 5.86 -6.72 -28.66
CA ILE A 62 6.72 -6.21 -27.60
C ILE A 62 6.67 -7.14 -26.39
N LEU A 63 5.47 -7.60 -25.99
CA LEU A 63 5.30 -8.50 -24.85
C LEU A 63 6.02 -9.83 -25.05
N ILE A 64 5.83 -10.49 -26.21
CA ILE A 64 6.46 -11.78 -26.54
C ILE A 64 7.98 -11.62 -26.61
N ASN A 65 8.49 -10.57 -27.26
CA ASN A 65 9.91 -10.29 -27.29
C ASN A 65 10.48 -10.08 -25.88
N ARG A 66 9.79 -9.32 -25.02
CA ARG A 66 10.22 -9.08 -23.63
C ARG A 66 10.23 -10.36 -22.79
N LEU A 67 9.22 -11.22 -22.95
CA LEU A 67 9.19 -12.55 -22.31
C LEU A 67 10.39 -13.39 -22.70
N SER A 68 10.75 -13.39 -23.99
CA SER A 68 11.90 -14.15 -24.49
C SER A 68 13.23 -13.55 -24.05
N THR A 69 13.48 -12.28 -24.36
CA THR A 69 14.80 -11.66 -24.20
C THR A 69 15.11 -11.25 -22.76
N SER A 70 14.12 -10.69 -22.05
CA SER A 70 14.33 -10.17 -20.70
C SER A 70 14.05 -11.21 -19.62
N PHE A 71 13.11 -12.13 -19.85
CA PHE A 71 12.73 -13.12 -18.85
C PHE A 71 13.12 -14.56 -19.18
N GLY A 72 13.78 -14.78 -20.34
CA GLY A 72 14.29 -16.11 -20.73
C GLY A 72 13.17 -17.15 -20.96
N VAL A 73 11.95 -16.71 -21.25
CA VAL A 73 10.84 -17.61 -21.56
C VAL A 73 11.00 -18.11 -23.01
N SER A 74 11.05 -19.42 -23.23
CA SER A 74 11.30 -20.00 -24.54
C SER A 74 10.51 -21.27 -24.79
N GLY A 75 10.64 -21.84 -25.99
CA GLY A 75 10.11 -23.14 -26.37
C GLY A 75 8.57 -23.23 -26.19
N ARG A 76 8.09 -24.34 -25.66
CA ARG A 76 6.65 -24.63 -25.54
C ARG A 76 5.90 -23.56 -24.72
N THR A 77 6.55 -23.00 -23.69
CA THR A 77 5.90 -21.99 -22.84
C THR A 77 5.69 -20.68 -23.61
N LEU A 78 6.68 -20.23 -24.37
CA LEU A 78 6.54 -19.03 -25.20
C LEU A 78 5.49 -19.23 -26.29
N ASN A 79 5.52 -20.38 -26.98
CA ASN A 79 4.53 -20.72 -28.00
C ASN A 79 3.11 -20.76 -27.45
N TRP A 80 2.94 -21.26 -26.24
CA TRP A 80 1.64 -21.29 -25.58
C TRP A 80 1.12 -19.90 -25.26
N ILE A 81 1.97 -19.01 -24.73
CA ILE A 81 1.59 -17.60 -24.48
C ILE A 81 1.27 -16.90 -25.79
N THR A 82 2.07 -17.12 -26.85
CA THR A 82 1.80 -16.55 -28.18
C THR A 82 0.45 -17.02 -28.70
N SER A 83 0.15 -18.31 -28.62
CA SER A 83 -1.17 -18.85 -29.01
C SER A 83 -2.33 -18.28 -28.17
N TYR A 84 -2.09 -18.05 -26.87
CA TYR A 84 -3.09 -17.44 -25.99
C TYR A 84 -3.45 -16.02 -26.40
N LEU A 85 -2.51 -15.25 -26.95
CA LEU A 85 -2.72 -13.86 -27.41
C LEU A 85 -3.20 -13.79 -28.86
N SER A 86 -2.91 -14.78 -29.69
CA SER A 86 -3.19 -14.79 -31.13
C SER A 86 -4.65 -15.17 -31.45
N ASN A 87 -5.13 -14.68 -32.60
CA ASN A 87 -6.43 -15.04 -33.17
C ASN A 87 -7.62 -14.84 -32.21
N ARG A 88 -7.53 -13.82 -31.38
CA ARG A 88 -8.63 -13.45 -30.48
C ARG A 88 -9.58 -12.48 -31.16
N SER A 89 -10.85 -12.59 -30.81
CA SER A 89 -11.87 -11.64 -31.20
C SER A 89 -12.74 -11.27 -30.02
N GLN A 90 -13.36 -10.11 -30.09
CA GLN A 90 -14.32 -9.62 -29.11
C GLN A 90 -15.62 -9.20 -29.81
N PHE A 91 -16.71 -9.29 -29.10
CA PHE A 91 -18.01 -8.80 -29.53
C PHE A 91 -18.82 -8.31 -28.34
N VAL A 92 -19.76 -7.41 -28.59
CA VAL A 92 -20.69 -6.92 -27.56
C VAL A 92 -21.95 -7.74 -27.63
N LYS A 93 -22.44 -8.24 -26.51
CA LYS A 93 -23.71 -8.96 -26.39
C LYS A 93 -24.66 -8.19 -25.46
N VAL A 94 -25.85 -7.88 -25.98
CA VAL A 94 -26.94 -7.27 -25.21
C VAL A 94 -28.18 -8.16 -25.42
N ASP A 95 -28.64 -8.75 -24.37
CA ASP A 95 -29.70 -9.77 -24.35
C ASP A 95 -29.41 -10.90 -25.36
N ASN A 96 -30.24 -11.03 -26.43
CA ASN A 96 -30.08 -12.04 -27.46
C ASN A 96 -29.38 -11.52 -28.73
N LEU A 97 -28.97 -10.25 -28.78
CA LEU A 97 -28.29 -9.64 -29.89
C LEU A 97 -26.78 -9.60 -29.64
N SER A 98 -26.01 -9.88 -30.69
CA SER A 98 -24.54 -9.80 -30.64
C SER A 98 -24.05 -8.93 -31.81
N SER A 99 -23.04 -8.10 -31.52
CA SER A 99 -22.32 -7.37 -32.58
C SER A 99 -21.49 -8.35 -33.43
N PRO A 100 -21.07 -7.94 -34.67
CA PRO A 100 -20.05 -8.68 -35.39
C PRO A 100 -18.76 -8.82 -34.56
N PRO A 101 -18.07 -9.98 -34.59
CA PRO A 101 -16.79 -10.14 -33.96
C PRO A 101 -15.73 -9.20 -34.55
N GLN A 102 -14.93 -8.56 -33.68
CA GLN A 102 -13.80 -7.73 -34.08
C GLN A 102 -12.50 -8.36 -33.58
N PRO A 103 -11.41 -8.39 -34.39
CA PRO A 103 -10.15 -8.96 -33.96
C PRO A 103 -9.52 -8.14 -32.82
N CYS A 104 -8.94 -8.82 -31.83
CA CYS A 104 -8.17 -8.21 -30.73
C CYS A 104 -6.68 -8.28 -31.10
N LEU A 105 -6.13 -7.22 -31.66
CA LEU A 105 -4.73 -7.13 -32.08
C LEU A 105 -3.81 -6.66 -30.95
N PHE A 106 -4.38 -6.06 -29.92
CA PHE A 106 -3.69 -5.50 -28.75
C PHE A 106 -4.41 -5.92 -27.47
N GLY A 107 -3.73 -5.69 -26.35
CA GLY A 107 -4.28 -5.88 -25.01
C GLY A 107 -4.19 -7.30 -24.49
N VAL A 108 -4.46 -7.42 -23.21
CA VAL A 108 -4.61 -8.72 -22.52
C VAL A 108 -6.03 -8.86 -22.02
N PRO A 109 -6.62 -10.07 -22.06
CA PRO A 109 -8.02 -10.25 -21.67
C PRO A 109 -8.26 -9.81 -20.22
N GLN A 110 -9.11 -8.82 -20.02
CA GLN A 110 -9.52 -8.37 -18.69
C GLN A 110 -10.30 -9.50 -17.97
N GLY A 111 -10.05 -9.68 -16.68
CA GLY A 111 -10.63 -10.77 -15.89
C GLY A 111 -9.94 -12.13 -16.09
N SER A 112 -8.94 -12.24 -16.95
CA SER A 112 -8.13 -13.46 -17.08
C SER A 112 -7.09 -13.57 -15.95
N VAL A 113 -6.66 -14.80 -15.65
CA VAL A 113 -5.61 -15.07 -14.65
C VAL A 113 -4.23 -14.58 -15.11
N LEU A 114 -3.97 -14.56 -16.41
CA LEU A 114 -2.67 -14.17 -16.98
C LEU A 114 -2.55 -12.67 -17.25
N GLY A 115 -3.63 -11.99 -17.57
CA GLY A 115 -3.62 -10.57 -17.91
C GLY A 115 -2.82 -9.72 -16.93
N PRO A 116 -3.09 -9.80 -15.62
CA PRO A 116 -2.33 -9.08 -14.61
C PRO A 116 -0.83 -9.36 -14.60
N LEU A 117 -0.43 -10.61 -14.74
CA LEU A 117 0.98 -10.99 -14.79
C LEU A 117 1.65 -10.47 -16.06
N LEU A 118 1.01 -10.60 -17.21
CA LEU A 118 1.52 -10.13 -18.49
C LEU A 118 1.68 -8.62 -18.51
N PHE A 119 0.73 -7.88 -17.93
CA PHE A 119 0.84 -6.44 -17.75
C PHE A 119 2.04 -6.06 -16.89
N THR A 120 2.23 -6.70 -15.72
CA THR A 120 3.35 -6.38 -14.83
C THR A 120 4.72 -6.70 -15.46
N ILE A 121 4.80 -7.73 -16.30
CA ILE A 121 5.98 -8.03 -17.13
C ILE A 121 6.20 -6.91 -18.15
N TYR A 122 5.12 -6.48 -18.80
CA TYR A 122 5.17 -5.45 -19.83
C TYR A 122 5.73 -4.13 -19.31
N VAL A 123 5.36 -3.71 -18.09
CA VAL A 123 5.81 -2.44 -17.51
C VAL A 123 7.08 -2.57 -16.64
N SER A 124 7.61 -3.77 -16.43
CA SER A 124 8.78 -3.99 -15.55
C SER A 124 10.03 -3.15 -15.90
N PRO A 125 10.38 -2.86 -17.18
CA PRO A 125 11.59 -2.10 -17.51
C PRO A 125 11.61 -0.67 -16.96
N ILE A 126 10.48 -0.08 -16.60
CA ILE A 126 10.48 1.27 -16.01
C ILE A 126 11.23 1.34 -14.67
N ALA A 127 11.35 0.23 -13.96
CA ALA A 127 12.13 0.18 -12.72
C ALA A 127 13.60 0.49 -12.96
N SER A 128 14.21 -0.11 -13.96
CA SER A 128 15.61 0.15 -14.33
C SER A 128 15.79 1.57 -14.85
N LEU A 129 14.85 2.07 -15.66
CA LEU A 129 14.86 3.44 -16.16
C LEU A 129 14.86 4.46 -15.02
N LEU A 130 13.96 4.32 -14.06
CA LEU A 130 13.84 5.25 -12.94
C LEU A 130 14.99 5.14 -11.95
N HIS A 131 15.50 3.92 -11.72
CA HIS A 131 16.67 3.70 -10.88
C HIS A 131 17.92 4.40 -11.44
N GLN A 132 18.16 4.32 -12.74
CA GLN A 132 19.27 5.01 -13.41
C GLN A 132 19.16 6.54 -13.29
N LEU A 133 17.96 7.05 -13.19
CA LEU A 133 17.68 8.50 -13.01
C LEU A 133 17.67 8.93 -11.53
N GLY A 134 17.86 8.00 -10.58
CA GLY A 134 17.86 8.34 -9.15
C GLY A 134 16.49 8.72 -8.60
N VAL A 135 15.39 8.37 -9.28
CA VAL A 135 14.02 8.63 -8.85
C VAL A 135 13.42 7.37 -8.25
N ASN A 136 12.83 7.49 -7.07
CA ASN A 136 12.15 6.38 -6.43
C ASN A 136 10.78 6.17 -7.04
N GLN A 137 10.35 4.90 -7.07
CA GLN A 137 9.05 4.53 -7.59
C GLN A 137 8.42 3.41 -6.77
N HIS A 138 7.10 3.31 -6.82
CA HIS A 138 6.34 2.16 -6.39
C HIS A 138 5.18 1.93 -7.35
N GLN A 139 4.89 0.68 -7.67
CA GLN A 139 3.78 0.30 -8.54
C GLN A 139 2.81 -0.62 -7.84
N TYR A 140 1.54 -0.45 -8.14
CA TYR A 140 0.49 -1.39 -7.81
C TYR A 140 -0.42 -1.57 -9.03
N ALA A 141 -0.18 -2.61 -9.82
CA ALA A 141 -0.70 -2.79 -11.17
C ALA A 141 -0.30 -1.61 -12.09
N ASP A 142 -1.24 -0.89 -12.61
CA ASP A 142 -1.08 0.32 -13.42
C ASP A 142 -0.83 1.59 -12.59
N ASP A 143 -1.31 1.62 -11.34
CA ASP A 143 -1.02 2.74 -10.42
C ASP A 143 0.50 2.87 -10.21
N THR A 144 1.09 3.94 -10.73
CA THR A 144 2.53 4.20 -10.62
C THR A 144 2.77 5.48 -9.83
N GLN A 145 3.54 5.37 -8.74
CA GLN A 145 3.95 6.49 -7.94
C GLN A 145 5.44 6.76 -8.13
N LEU A 146 5.79 8.01 -8.45
CA LEU A 146 7.17 8.48 -8.43
C LEU A 146 7.36 9.46 -7.27
N TYR A 147 8.49 9.38 -6.60
CA TYR A 147 8.76 10.30 -5.51
C TYR A 147 10.24 10.60 -5.35
N ILE A 148 10.54 11.83 -4.96
CA ILE A 148 11.88 12.32 -4.72
C ILE A 148 11.91 13.22 -3.47
N SER A 149 13.01 13.14 -2.71
CA SER A 149 13.23 14.01 -1.57
C SER A 149 13.86 15.32 -2.03
N ILE A 150 13.24 16.44 -1.69
CA ILE A 150 13.73 17.77 -2.03
C ILE A 150 14.16 18.55 -0.79
N SER A 151 15.24 19.32 -0.91
CA SER A 151 15.76 20.22 0.12
C SER A 151 15.82 21.65 -0.40
N LYS A 152 15.57 22.65 0.47
CA LYS A 152 15.51 24.06 0.07
C LYS A 152 16.68 24.50 -0.83
N PRO A 153 17.97 24.20 -0.49
CA PRO A 153 19.09 24.67 -1.31
C PRO A 153 19.19 24.00 -2.70
N LYS A 154 18.57 22.83 -2.89
CA LYS A 154 18.61 22.07 -4.16
C LYS A 154 17.23 21.87 -4.78
N ALA A 155 16.23 22.60 -4.32
CA ALA A 155 14.85 22.34 -4.66
C ALA A 155 14.57 22.41 -6.17
N ALA A 156 15.13 23.38 -6.87
CA ALA A 156 14.99 23.52 -8.32
C ALA A 156 15.67 22.36 -9.08
N SER A 157 16.88 21.99 -8.70
CA SER A 157 17.60 20.87 -9.35
C SER A 157 16.97 19.51 -9.07
N ASP A 158 16.47 19.29 -7.84
CA ASP A 158 15.78 18.06 -7.47
C ASP A 158 14.45 17.95 -8.24
N LEU A 159 13.70 19.06 -8.39
CA LEU A 159 12.47 19.08 -9.17
C LEU A 159 12.74 18.84 -10.66
N GLN A 160 13.77 19.49 -11.22
CA GLN A 160 14.18 19.28 -12.62
C GLN A 160 14.58 17.83 -12.90
N LEU A 161 15.21 17.13 -11.93
CA LEU A 161 15.50 15.71 -12.02
C LEU A 161 14.21 14.86 -12.13
N LEU A 162 13.22 15.17 -11.30
CA LEU A 162 11.91 14.50 -11.35
C LEU A 162 11.21 14.74 -12.68
N GLU A 163 11.18 16.00 -13.16
CA GLU A 163 10.57 16.34 -14.45
C GLU A 163 11.27 15.67 -15.64
N THR A 164 12.60 15.58 -15.60
CA THR A 164 13.37 14.84 -16.59
C THR A 164 13.02 13.35 -16.59
N ALA A 165 12.84 12.77 -15.40
CA ALA A 165 12.43 11.38 -15.27
C ALA A 165 11.01 11.16 -15.79
N LEU A 166 10.08 12.07 -15.48
CA LEU A 166 8.69 12.04 -15.98
C LEU A 166 8.63 12.14 -17.51
N LEU A 167 9.44 13.02 -18.10
CA LEU A 167 9.54 13.15 -19.55
C LEU A 167 10.07 11.87 -20.21
N LYS A 168 11.15 11.30 -19.70
CA LYS A 168 11.71 10.04 -20.20
C LYS A 168 10.75 8.87 -20.02
N LEU A 169 10.03 8.83 -18.91
CA LEU A 169 9.03 7.82 -18.67
C LEU A 169 7.83 7.96 -19.63
N SER A 170 7.36 9.17 -19.87
CA SER A 170 6.30 9.44 -20.87
C SER A 170 6.72 8.98 -22.26
N TYR A 171 7.96 9.29 -22.66
CA TYR A 171 8.50 8.83 -23.94
C TYR A 171 8.57 7.29 -24.00
N TRP A 172 9.03 6.65 -22.92
CA TRP A 172 9.06 5.19 -22.82
C TRP A 172 7.67 4.58 -22.93
N PHE A 173 6.67 5.16 -22.26
CA PHE A 173 5.28 4.72 -22.37
C PHE A 173 4.77 4.82 -23.81
N SER A 174 5.03 5.94 -24.49
CA SER A 174 4.62 6.13 -25.89
C SER A 174 5.26 5.09 -26.82
N LEU A 175 6.54 4.76 -26.64
CA LEU A 175 7.22 3.70 -27.40
C LEU A 175 6.65 2.30 -27.11
N ASN A 176 5.93 2.13 -26.01
CA ASN A 176 5.28 0.89 -25.62
C ASN A 176 3.76 0.97 -25.76
N TYR A 177 3.22 1.85 -26.60
CA TYR A 177 1.79 2.04 -26.85
C TYR A 177 0.96 2.27 -25.58
N LEU A 178 1.58 2.79 -24.53
CA LEU A 178 0.91 3.21 -23.30
C LEU A 178 0.82 4.74 -23.28
N ALA A 179 -0.29 5.29 -22.84
CA ALA A 179 -0.49 6.73 -22.75
C ALA A 179 -0.64 7.17 -21.28
N LEU A 180 0.20 8.11 -20.86
CA LEU A 180 0.00 8.85 -19.63
C LEU A 180 -1.23 9.74 -19.78
N ASN A 181 -2.02 9.81 -18.70
CA ASN A 181 -3.14 10.73 -18.57
C ASN A 181 -2.78 11.85 -17.59
N PRO A 182 -2.31 13.02 -18.07
CA PRO A 182 -1.94 14.12 -17.19
C PRO A 182 -3.12 14.67 -16.38
N ASP A 183 -4.32 14.68 -16.96
CA ASP A 183 -5.53 15.23 -16.33
C ASP A 183 -6.00 14.41 -15.11
N LYS A 184 -5.64 13.14 -15.06
CA LYS A 184 -5.90 12.24 -13.92
C LYS A 184 -4.70 12.03 -13.02
N SER A 185 -3.53 12.51 -13.44
CA SER A 185 -2.32 12.45 -12.62
C SER A 185 -2.36 13.54 -11.56
N GLU A 186 -1.92 13.23 -10.36
CA GLU A 186 -1.93 14.14 -9.23
C GLU A 186 -0.54 14.25 -8.61
N ALA A 187 -0.20 15.42 -8.08
CA ALA A 187 1.06 15.66 -7.39
C ALA A 187 0.84 16.30 -6.01
N ILE A 188 1.66 15.92 -5.03
CA ILE A 188 1.58 16.44 -3.66
C ILE A 188 2.98 16.64 -3.07
N LEU A 189 3.14 17.70 -2.28
CA LEU A 189 4.33 17.95 -1.47
C LEU A 189 4.09 17.45 -0.05
N LEU A 190 4.80 16.39 0.35
CA LEU A 190 4.67 15.72 1.64
C LEU A 190 5.82 16.10 2.57
N GLY A 191 5.48 16.44 3.82
CA GLY A 191 6.48 16.78 4.84
C GLY A 191 5.85 17.40 6.07
N THR A 192 6.70 17.89 7.00
CA THR A 192 6.19 18.70 8.12
C THR A 192 5.71 20.06 7.62
N SER A 193 4.69 20.63 8.28
CA SER A 193 4.13 21.93 7.87
C SER A 193 5.20 23.03 7.79
N GLN A 194 6.15 23.06 8.72
CA GLN A 194 7.24 24.04 8.72
C GLN A 194 8.15 23.90 7.49
N ARG A 195 8.46 22.66 7.07
CA ARG A 195 9.32 22.42 5.91
C ARG A 195 8.60 22.75 4.61
N ASN A 196 7.35 22.35 4.48
CA ASN A 196 6.56 22.68 3.31
C ASN A 196 6.42 24.19 3.11
N LEU A 197 6.33 24.97 4.20
CA LEU A 197 6.37 26.43 4.11
C LEU A 197 7.70 26.98 3.56
N THR A 198 8.83 26.32 3.83
CA THR A 198 10.13 26.75 3.26
C THR A 198 10.28 26.48 1.77
N LEU A 199 9.37 25.70 1.19
CA LEU A 199 9.31 25.31 -0.21
C LEU A 199 8.04 25.87 -0.90
N ALA A 200 7.45 26.93 -0.35
CA ALA A 200 6.22 27.54 -0.87
C ALA A 200 6.36 28.04 -2.32
N ASP A 201 7.59 28.34 -2.75
CA ASP A 201 7.90 28.77 -4.13
C ASP A 201 7.71 27.64 -5.16
N ILE A 202 7.63 26.38 -4.70
CA ILE A 202 7.39 25.21 -5.55
C ILE A 202 5.94 24.80 -5.41
N SER A 203 5.14 25.06 -6.42
CA SER A 203 3.68 24.82 -6.40
C SER A 203 3.20 23.80 -7.42
N ALA A 204 4.07 23.37 -8.33
CA ALA A 204 3.69 22.47 -9.43
C ALA A 204 4.88 21.63 -9.93
N VAL A 205 4.58 20.61 -10.73
CA VAL A 205 5.55 19.79 -11.46
C VAL A 205 5.06 19.58 -12.88
N ASN A 206 5.97 19.50 -13.85
CA ASN A 206 5.64 19.21 -15.24
C ASN A 206 5.58 17.69 -15.47
N VAL A 207 4.45 17.21 -15.97
CA VAL A 207 4.22 15.79 -16.32
C VAL A 207 3.84 15.73 -17.80
N ALA A 208 4.70 15.17 -18.64
CA ALA A 208 4.46 14.98 -20.07
C ALA A 208 4.04 16.26 -20.80
N GLY A 209 4.61 17.41 -20.44
CA GLY A 209 4.29 18.72 -21.04
C GLY A 209 3.13 19.47 -20.37
N SER A 210 2.40 18.84 -19.45
CA SER A 210 1.32 19.47 -18.68
C SER A 210 1.81 19.86 -17.28
N THR A 211 1.49 21.06 -16.82
CA THR A 211 1.82 21.55 -15.47
C THR A 211 0.75 21.09 -14.48
N ILE A 212 1.12 20.25 -13.52
CA ILE A 212 0.24 19.74 -12.47
C ILE A 212 0.54 20.43 -11.16
N GLY A 213 -0.43 21.21 -10.63
CA GLY A 213 -0.32 21.87 -9.34
C GLY A 213 -0.33 20.87 -8.18
N PHE A 214 0.39 21.22 -7.10
CA PHE A 214 0.35 20.38 -5.89
C PHE A 214 -0.98 20.52 -5.16
N VAL A 215 -1.60 19.35 -4.90
CA VAL A 215 -2.85 19.28 -4.16
C VAL A 215 -2.63 19.17 -2.64
N ASP A 216 -3.60 19.61 -1.85
CA ASP A 216 -3.55 19.45 -0.38
C ASP A 216 -3.78 17.99 0.08
N ASN A 217 -4.44 17.20 -0.74
CA ASN A 217 -4.77 15.81 -0.44
C ASN A 217 -4.77 14.99 -1.72
N ILE A 218 -4.15 13.82 -1.69
CA ILE A 218 -4.15 12.84 -2.78
C ILE A 218 -4.77 11.53 -2.31
N LYS A 219 -5.45 10.83 -3.21
CA LYS A 219 -5.96 9.48 -2.93
C LYS A 219 -5.01 8.45 -3.54
N LEU A 220 -4.32 7.69 -2.70
CA LEU A 220 -3.36 6.67 -3.09
C LEU A 220 -3.78 5.31 -2.58
N LEU A 221 -3.96 4.34 -3.47
CA LEU A 221 -4.34 2.97 -3.12
C LEU A 221 -5.50 2.91 -2.09
N GLY A 222 -6.53 3.71 -2.29
CA GLY A 222 -7.70 3.77 -1.42
C GLY A 222 -7.54 4.60 -0.13
N VAL A 223 -6.35 5.15 0.14
CA VAL A 223 -6.07 6.00 1.30
C VAL A 223 -5.92 7.46 0.88
N THR A 224 -6.55 8.37 1.63
CA THR A 224 -6.38 9.81 1.43
C THR A 224 -5.21 10.31 2.27
N LEU A 225 -4.16 10.78 1.62
CA LEU A 225 -2.97 11.39 2.22
C LEU A 225 -3.14 12.91 2.19
N ASP A 226 -2.92 13.58 3.30
CA ASP A 226 -2.78 15.02 3.37
C ASP A 226 -1.29 15.42 3.42
N LYS A 227 -0.96 16.64 2.99
CA LYS A 227 0.42 17.14 2.87
C LYS A 227 1.28 17.01 4.13
N SER A 228 0.66 16.92 5.31
CA SER A 228 1.34 16.73 6.60
C SER A 228 1.13 15.33 7.18
N LEU A 229 0.55 14.39 6.43
CA LEU A 229 0.28 13.01 6.83
C LEU A 229 -0.41 12.89 8.20
N THR A 230 -1.37 13.79 8.47
CA THR A 230 -2.17 13.73 9.70
C THR A 230 -3.26 12.66 9.62
N PHE A 231 -3.61 12.22 8.41
CA PHE A 231 -4.71 11.29 8.08
C PHE A 231 -6.08 11.72 8.57
N ARG A 232 -6.26 12.98 9.00
CA ARG A 232 -7.54 13.47 9.54
C ARG A 232 -8.69 13.34 8.54
N LYS A 233 -8.43 13.66 7.26
CA LYS A 233 -9.42 13.56 6.18
C LYS A 233 -9.75 12.10 5.89
N HIS A 234 -8.75 11.22 5.77
CA HIS A 234 -8.95 9.79 5.59
C HIS A 234 -9.79 9.18 6.72
N ILE A 235 -9.43 9.46 7.97
CA ILE A 235 -10.14 8.98 9.16
C ILE A 235 -11.60 9.50 9.19
N ALA A 236 -11.82 10.76 8.79
CA ALA A 236 -13.16 11.32 8.72
C ALA A 236 -14.04 10.61 7.68
N LEU A 237 -13.51 10.39 6.46
CA LEU A 237 -14.20 9.67 5.38
C LEU A 237 -14.49 8.22 5.77
N THR A 238 -13.50 7.53 6.34
CA THR A 238 -13.68 6.15 6.84
C THR A 238 -14.76 6.09 7.93
N SER A 239 -14.73 7.02 8.89
CA SER A 239 -15.74 7.09 9.96
C SER A 239 -17.14 7.33 9.39
N GLN A 240 -17.28 8.24 8.44
CA GLN A 240 -18.56 8.54 7.77
C GLN A 240 -19.12 7.30 7.07
N SER A 241 -18.28 6.61 6.27
CA SER A 241 -18.66 5.37 5.60
C SER A 241 -19.06 4.27 6.60
N CYS A 242 -18.31 4.12 7.69
CA CYS A 242 -18.65 3.16 8.74
C CYS A 242 -19.99 3.49 9.41
N PHE A 243 -20.26 4.75 9.75
CA PHE A 243 -21.53 5.15 10.37
C PHE A 243 -22.73 4.95 9.45
N TYR A 244 -22.56 5.09 8.13
CA TYR A 244 -23.59 4.74 7.16
C TYR A 244 -24.02 3.26 7.31
N HIS A 245 -23.06 2.34 7.29
CA HIS A 245 -23.34 0.90 7.47
C HIS A 245 -23.82 0.54 8.86
N ILE A 246 -23.33 1.22 9.89
CA ILE A 246 -23.80 1.05 11.27
C ILE A 246 -25.27 1.45 11.40
N LYS A 247 -25.71 2.52 10.73
CA LYS A 247 -27.12 2.94 10.70
C LYS A 247 -27.99 1.87 10.04
N ALA A 248 -27.56 1.32 8.91
CA ALA A 248 -28.27 0.23 8.23
C ALA A 248 -28.37 -1.03 9.12
N LEU A 249 -27.25 -1.46 9.72
CA LEU A 249 -27.24 -2.62 10.63
C LEU A 249 -28.15 -2.39 11.85
N ARG A 250 -28.17 -1.17 12.42
CA ARG A 250 -29.03 -0.84 13.55
C ARG A 250 -30.50 -1.02 13.18
N HIS A 251 -30.90 -0.62 11.98
CA HIS A 251 -32.26 -0.73 11.51
C HIS A 251 -32.75 -2.18 11.45
N ILE A 252 -31.93 -3.08 10.92
CA ILE A 252 -32.27 -4.50 10.76
C ILE A 252 -31.87 -5.37 11.96
N ARG A 253 -31.23 -4.80 13.00
CA ARG A 253 -30.62 -5.59 14.09
C ARG A 253 -31.63 -6.42 14.88
N HIS A 254 -32.87 -6.05 14.91
CA HIS A 254 -33.94 -6.77 15.61
C HIS A 254 -34.38 -8.03 14.84
N THR A 255 -34.20 -8.08 13.51
CA THR A 255 -34.63 -9.18 12.66
C THR A 255 -33.53 -10.23 12.44
N VAL A 256 -32.28 -9.90 12.74
CA VAL A 256 -31.15 -10.82 12.54
C VAL A 256 -30.61 -11.36 13.87
N ASP A 257 -30.08 -12.57 13.85
CA ASP A 257 -29.43 -13.21 15.00
C ASP A 257 -28.06 -12.56 15.32
N PHE A 258 -27.40 -13.02 16.38
CA PHE A 258 -26.09 -12.52 16.78
C PHE A 258 -25.00 -12.83 15.75
N ASN A 259 -24.98 -14.02 15.20
CA ASN A 259 -23.94 -14.48 14.26
C ASN A 259 -24.02 -13.69 12.96
N THR A 260 -25.23 -13.56 12.41
CA THR A 260 -25.46 -12.75 11.20
C THR A 260 -25.11 -11.28 11.42
N ALA A 261 -25.50 -10.69 12.55
CA ALA A 261 -25.14 -9.31 12.88
C ALA A 261 -23.61 -9.12 13.02
N SER A 262 -22.93 -10.09 13.62
CA SER A 262 -21.47 -10.09 13.76
C SER A 262 -20.79 -10.21 12.39
N LEU A 263 -21.29 -11.08 11.51
CA LEU A 263 -20.77 -11.24 10.15
C LEU A 263 -20.91 -9.94 9.34
N ILE A 264 -22.09 -9.31 9.36
CA ILE A 264 -22.35 -8.02 8.70
C ILE A 264 -21.42 -6.93 9.26
N ALA A 265 -21.25 -6.88 10.59
CA ALA A 265 -20.36 -5.93 11.24
C ALA A 265 -18.90 -6.10 10.79
N HIS A 266 -18.42 -7.34 10.67
CA HIS A 266 -17.08 -7.62 10.14
C HIS A 266 -16.95 -7.24 8.67
N ALA A 267 -17.88 -7.66 7.83
CA ALA A 267 -17.82 -7.45 6.39
C ALA A 267 -17.89 -5.97 6.00
N LEU A 268 -18.76 -5.20 6.65
CA LEU A 268 -19.06 -3.83 6.23
C LEU A 268 -18.33 -2.74 7.03
N VAL A 269 -17.97 -3.00 8.29
CA VAL A 269 -17.38 -1.97 9.15
C VAL A 269 -15.96 -2.34 9.58
N SER A 270 -15.72 -3.54 10.12
CA SER A 270 -14.38 -3.93 10.57
C SER A 270 -13.38 -3.96 9.40
N SER A 271 -13.79 -4.43 8.22
CA SER A 271 -12.98 -4.41 7.01
C SER A 271 -12.48 -3.02 6.64
N ARG A 272 -13.33 -1.97 6.81
CA ARG A 272 -12.95 -0.58 6.58
C ARG A 272 -12.03 -0.02 7.64
N LEU A 273 -12.25 -0.39 8.91
CA LEU A 273 -11.38 0.02 10.03
C LEU A 273 -9.99 -0.64 9.94
N ASP A 274 -9.89 -1.82 9.32
CA ASP A 274 -8.66 -2.58 9.20
C ASP A 274 -7.93 -2.37 7.85
N TYR A 275 -8.57 -1.69 6.89
CA TYR A 275 -7.93 -1.41 5.60
C TYR A 275 -6.77 -0.44 5.78
N ALA A 276 -5.57 -0.88 5.44
CA ALA A 276 -4.32 -0.12 5.52
C ALA A 276 -4.10 0.59 6.86
N ASN A 277 -4.63 0.06 7.97
CA ASN A 277 -4.63 0.75 9.25
C ASN A 277 -3.22 0.88 9.89
N SER A 278 -2.25 0.09 9.45
CA SER A 278 -0.85 0.18 9.93
C SER A 278 -0.22 1.54 9.66
N ILE A 279 -0.61 2.22 8.56
CA ILE A 279 -0.11 3.55 8.23
C ILE A 279 -0.55 4.64 9.22
N LEU A 280 -1.61 4.37 10.01
CA LEU A 280 -2.13 5.29 11.02
C LEU A 280 -1.29 5.28 12.31
N TYR A 281 -0.23 4.48 12.39
CA TYR A 281 0.67 4.50 13.54
C TYR A 281 1.25 5.90 13.77
N GLY A 282 1.25 6.35 15.04
CA GLY A 282 1.70 7.70 15.40
C GLY A 282 0.78 8.84 14.92
N SER A 283 -0.42 8.54 14.40
CA SER A 283 -1.42 9.56 14.11
C SER A 283 -1.95 10.22 15.38
N PRO A 284 -2.45 11.47 15.30
CA PRO A 284 -2.98 12.18 16.47
C PRO A 284 -4.02 11.36 17.23
N LYS A 285 -3.88 11.27 18.55
CA LYS A 285 -4.82 10.52 19.43
C LYS A 285 -6.28 10.90 19.18
N THR A 286 -6.55 12.22 19.00
CA THR A 286 -7.91 12.73 18.72
C THR A 286 -8.50 12.17 17.42
N ALA A 287 -7.69 11.90 16.42
CA ALA A 287 -8.13 11.30 15.16
C ALA A 287 -8.41 9.79 15.35
N ILE A 288 -7.54 9.05 16.01
CA ILE A 288 -7.75 7.61 16.31
C ILE A 288 -8.99 7.40 17.20
N LEU A 289 -9.27 8.31 18.13
CA LEU A 289 -10.50 8.25 18.96
C LEU A 289 -11.79 8.33 18.13
N LYS A 290 -11.79 8.94 16.94
CA LYS A 290 -12.95 8.91 16.04
C LYS A 290 -13.24 7.48 15.55
N LEU A 291 -12.21 6.74 15.13
CA LEU A 291 -12.37 5.34 14.73
C LEU A 291 -12.75 4.45 15.92
N GLN A 292 -12.21 4.74 17.12
CA GLN A 292 -12.59 4.01 18.33
C GLN A 292 -14.08 4.22 18.68
N ARG A 293 -14.61 5.42 18.49
CA ARG A 293 -16.05 5.70 18.66
C ARG A 293 -16.91 4.90 17.68
N VAL A 294 -16.46 4.76 16.43
CA VAL A 294 -17.12 3.89 15.43
C VAL A 294 -17.20 2.46 15.95
N GLN A 295 -16.05 1.90 16.36
CA GLN A 295 -15.97 0.53 16.87
C GLN A 295 -16.85 0.31 18.12
N ASN A 296 -16.83 1.25 19.06
CA ASN A 296 -17.64 1.18 20.28
C ASN A 296 -19.13 1.21 19.98
N THR A 297 -19.56 2.03 19.01
CA THR A 297 -20.96 2.10 18.57
C THR A 297 -21.39 0.80 17.91
N LEU A 298 -20.52 0.23 17.05
CA LEU A 298 -20.76 -1.05 16.40
C LEU A 298 -20.93 -2.18 17.41
N ALA A 299 -20.05 -2.25 18.42
CA ALA A 299 -20.08 -3.27 19.47
C ALA A 299 -21.42 -3.23 20.26
N ARG A 300 -21.90 -2.03 20.61
CA ARG A 300 -23.18 -1.87 21.29
C ARG A 300 -24.36 -2.38 20.44
N ILE A 301 -24.33 -2.12 19.13
CA ILE A 301 -25.39 -2.56 18.21
C ILE A 301 -25.35 -4.08 18.07
N VAL A 302 -24.21 -4.68 17.83
CA VAL A 302 -24.07 -6.13 17.67
C VAL A 302 -24.56 -6.88 18.92
N LEU A 303 -24.23 -6.37 20.11
CA LEU A 303 -24.62 -6.98 21.39
C LEU A 303 -25.99 -6.51 21.92
N ARG A 304 -26.72 -5.65 21.19
CA ARG A 304 -27.98 -5.03 21.65
C ARG A 304 -27.84 -4.36 23.02
N SER A 305 -26.69 -3.75 23.29
CA SER A 305 -26.41 -3.10 24.56
C SER A 305 -26.87 -1.65 24.58
N ASN A 306 -27.17 -1.12 25.78
CA ASN A 306 -27.55 0.27 25.96
C ASN A 306 -26.40 1.21 25.52
N ARG A 307 -26.76 2.43 25.06
CA ARG A 307 -25.84 3.47 24.64
C ARG A 307 -24.84 3.90 25.73
N PHE A 308 -25.21 3.74 26.98
CA PHE A 308 -24.38 4.09 28.13
C PHE A 308 -23.50 2.96 28.63
N THR A 309 -23.66 1.72 28.12
CA THR A 309 -22.83 0.59 28.52
C THR A 309 -21.35 0.85 28.16
N HIS A 310 -20.47 0.59 29.12
CA HIS A 310 -19.03 0.67 28.90
C HIS A 310 -18.61 -0.22 27.74
N SER A 311 -17.74 0.32 26.87
CA SER A 311 -17.35 -0.38 25.63
C SER A 311 -16.29 -1.45 25.84
N ALA A 312 -15.43 -1.33 26.84
CA ALA A 312 -14.34 -2.28 27.06
C ALA A 312 -14.83 -3.74 27.24
N PRO A 313 -15.79 -4.05 28.14
CA PRO A 313 -16.34 -5.40 28.26
C PRO A 313 -17.05 -5.90 26.99
N LEU A 314 -17.66 -4.99 26.22
CA LEU A 314 -18.31 -5.36 24.96
C LEU A 314 -17.28 -5.78 23.90
N LEU A 315 -16.19 -5.05 23.80
CA LEU A 315 -15.09 -5.38 22.87
C LEU A 315 -14.42 -6.71 23.26
N GLU A 316 -14.23 -6.94 24.55
CA GLU A 316 -13.69 -8.19 25.08
C GLU A 316 -14.60 -9.38 24.73
N ARG A 317 -15.91 -9.28 25.00
CA ARG A 317 -16.92 -10.29 24.66
C ARG A 317 -16.96 -10.61 23.17
N LEU A 318 -16.72 -9.60 22.30
CA LEU A 318 -16.65 -9.76 20.85
C LEU A 318 -15.26 -10.21 20.36
N HIS A 319 -14.27 -10.32 21.25
CA HIS A 319 -12.87 -10.54 20.91
C HIS A 319 -12.32 -9.50 19.91
N TRP A 320 -12.75 -8.23 20.06
CA TRP A 320 -12.30 -7.12 19.21
C TRP A 320 -11.24 -6.29 19.91
N LEU A 321 -10.02 -6.33 19.38
CA LEU A 321 -8.98 -5.42 19.84
C LEU A 321 -9.38 -3.96 19.61
N PRO A 322 -9.10 -3.03 20.55
CA PRO A 322 -9.25 -1.59 20.33
C PRO A 322 -8.46 -1.12 19.10
N VAL A 323 -8.90 -0.03 18.45
CA VAL A 323 -8.31 0.46 17.19
C VAL A 323 -6.80 0.67 17.31
N HIS A 324 -6.33 1.27 18.40
CA HIS A 324 -4.89 1.45 18.63
C HIS A 324 -4.11 0.13 18.68
N SER A 325 -4.65 -0.88 19.36
CA SER A 325 -4.07 -2.23 19.41
C SER A 325 -4.14 -2.93 18.05
N ARG A 326 -5.20 -2.71 17.25
CA ARG A 326 -5.30 -3.23 15.87
C ARG A 326 -4.20 -2.70 14.95
N ILE A 327 -3.86 -1.41 15.05
CA ILE A 327 -2.77 -0.78 14.30
C ILE A 327 -1.44 -1.46 14.63
N ARG A 328 -1.13 -1.62 15.91
CA ARG A 328 0.09 -2.29 16.36
C ARG A 328 0.09 -3.79 16.02
N PHE A 329 -1.05 -4.45 16.14
CA PHE A 329 -1.22 -5.85 15.72
C PHE A 329 -0.91 -6.03 14.23
N LYS A 330 -1.40 -5.14 13.38
CA LYS A 330 -1.14 -5.18 11.95
C LYS A 330 0.33 -4.98 11.64
N LEU A 331 0.97 -3.95 12.23
CA LEU A 331 2.41 -3.72 12.06
C LEU A 331 3.24 -4.93 12.52
N ALA A 332 2.94 -5.51 13.68
CA ALA A 332 3.62 -6.70 14.16
C ALA A 332 3.43 -7.91 13.24
N THR A 333 2.24 -8.09 12.67
CA THR A 333 1.97 -9.20 11.72
C THR A 333 2.69 -9.02 10.39
N ILE A 334 2.80 -7.78 9.89
CA ILE A 334 3.59 -7.45 8.70
C ILE A 334 5.08 -7.68 8.99
N THR A 335 5.57 -7.25 10.16
CA THR A 335 6.96 -7.48 10.61
C THR A 335 7.28 -8.97 10.68
N TYR A 336 6.42 -9.78 11.31
CA TYR A 336 6.60 -11.23 11.36
C TYR A 336 6.70 -11.85 9.96
N LYS A 337 5.80 -11.49 9.05
CA LYS A 337 5.83 -11.98 7.66
C LYS A 337 7.11 -11.57 6.95
N ALA A 338 7.51 -10.29 7.05
CA ALA A 338 8.73 -9.80 6.42
C ALA A 338 9.97 -10.53 6.92
N LEU A 339 10.06 -10.85 8.21
CA LEU A 339 11.16 -11.60 8.80
C LEU A 339 11.15 -13.09 8.41
N SER A 340 9.97 -13.74 8.42
CA SER A 340 9.87 -15.19 8.18
C SER A 340 9.93 -15.56 6.70
N THR A 341 9.51 -14.68 5.79
CA THR A 341 9.44 -14.97 4.35
C THR A 341 10.39 -14.12 3.49
N SER A 342 11.09 -13.14 4.09
CA SER A 342 11.89 -12.11 3.39
C SER A 342 11.07 -11.35 2.32
N SER A 343 9.75 -11.33 2.47
CA SER A 343 8.81 -10.74 1.49
C SER A 343 7.73 -9.91 2.19
N PRO A 344 7.42 -8.70 1.68
CA PRO A 344 8.05 -8.03 0.54
C PRO A 344 9.49 -7.62 0.82
N HIS A 345 10.37 -7.79 -0.15
CA HIS A 345 11.79 -7.51 0.02
C HIS A 345 12.06 -6.06 0.45
N TYR A 346 11.34 -5.09 -0.11
CA TYR A 346 11.49 -3.67 0.22
C TYR A 346 11.12 -3.32 1.69
N LEU A 347 10.31 -4.14 2.39
CA LEU A 347 10.10 -4.01 3.84
C LEU A 347 11.07 -4.84 4.65
N ALA A 348 11.40 -6.05 4.18
CA ALA A 348 12.32 -6.94 4.87
C ALA A 348 13.71 -6.32 5.03
N THR A 349 14.21 -5.60 4.01
CA THR A 349 15.50 -4.90 4.05
C THR A 349 15.57 -3.74 5.05
N LEU A 350 14.42 -3.20 5.48
CA LEU A 350 14.35 -2.17 6.53
C LEU A 350 14.51 -2.75 7.94
N LEU A 351 14.35 -4.06 8.10
CA LEU A 351 14.39 -4.75 9.39
C LEU A 351 15.75 -5.42 9.56
N ARG A 352 16.52 -4.96 10.52
CA ARG A 352 17.85 -5.51 10.82
C ARG A 352 17.80 -6.25 12.16
N PRO A 353 18.30 -7.50 12.23
CA PRO A 353 18.49 -8.18 13.53
C PRO A 353 19.42 -7.35 14.43
N HIS A 354 19.10 -7.30 15.70
CA HIS A 354 19.99 -6.69 16.68
C HIS A 354 21.22 -7.58 16.87
N GLN A 355 22.40 -7.02 16.64
CA GLN A 355 23.68 -7.69 16.88
C GLN A 355 24.35 -7.02 18.08
N PRO A 356 24.36 -7.64 19.27
CA PRO A 356 25.04 -7.10 20.43
C PRO A 356 26.56 -7.16 20.22
N VAL A 357 27.27 -6.11 20.66
CA VAL A 357 28.75 -6.01 20.56
C VAL A 357 29.44 -7.12 21.39
N ARG A 358 28.77 -7.65 22.42
CA ARG A 358 29.23 -8.77 23.24
C ARG A 358 28.12 -9.80 23.34
N THR A 359 28.46 -11.08 23.43
CA THR A 359 27.48 -12.15 23.67
C THR A 359 26.85 -11.95 25.05
N LEU A 360 25.60 -11.53 25.08
CA LEU A 360 24.80 -11.30 26.27
C LEU A 360 23.76 -12.42 26.38
N ARG A 361 23.23 -12.64 27.59
CA ARG A 361 22.07 -13.53 27.82
C ARG A 361 20.84 -13.14 27.01
N SER A 362 20.79 -11.89 26.54
CA SER A 362 19.73 -11.37 25.67
C SER A 362 19.98 -11.59 24.17
N SER A 363 21.10 -12.19 23.75
CA SER A 363 21.43 -12.39 22.33
C SER A 363 20.40 -13.25 21.60
N ASP A 364 19.75 -14.20 22.30
CA ASP A 364 18.75 -15.12 21.75
C ASP A 364 17.31 -14.56 21.77
N GLN A 365 17.15 -13.29 22.10
CA GLN A 365 15.83 -12.66 22.24
C GLN A 365 15.17 -12.30 20.90
N HIS A 366 15.80 -12.54 19.74
CA HIS A 366 15.28 -12.16 18.42
C HIS A 366 14.84 -10.69 18.33
N TYR A 367 15.59 -9.77 18.94
CA TYR A 367 15.34 -8.34 18.85
C TYR A 367 15.74 -7.80 17.47
N LEU A 368 15.07 -6.74 17.07
CA LEU A 368 15.44 -5.92 15.93
C LEU A 368 16.24 -4.71 16.37
N ALA A 369 17.20 -4.30 15.56
CA ALA A 369 17.93 -3.06 15.77
C ALA A 369 16.96 -1.87 15.67
N THR A 370 16.94 -1.03 16.70
CA THR A 370 16.12 0.17 16.73
C THR A 370 16.81 1.29 15.97
N VAL A 371 16.05 1.96 15.10
CA VAL A 371 16.47 3.18 14.41
C VAL A 371 15.97 4.37 15.22
N THR A 372 16.87 5.24 15.63
CA THR A 372 16.51 6.50 16.29
C THR A 372 16.06 7.51 15.24
N SER A 373 14.99 8.22 15.53
CA SER A 373 14.46 9.31 14.70
C SER A 373 14.62 10.62 15.48
N SER A 374 15.02 11.69 14.80
CA SER A 374 15.18 13.02 15.39
C SER A 374 13.83 13.73 15.57
N THR A 375 12.78 13.26 14.87
CA THR A 375 11.46 13.90 14.88
C THR A 375 10.35 12.89 15.23
N VAL A 376 9.27 13.39 15.87
CA VAL A 376 8.03 12.61 16.06
C VAL A 376 7.41 12.19 14.72
N PHE A 377 7.61 12.98 13.68
CA PHE A 377 7.14 12.65 12.34
C PHE A 377 7.93 11.47 11.76
N GLY A 378 9.25 11.49 11.82
CA GLY A 378 10.13 10.41 11.35
C GLY A 378 9.94 9.10 12.10
N SER A 379 9.64 9.14 13.41
CA SER A 379 9.41 7.93 14.22
C SER A 379 8.21 7.08 13.76
N ARG A 380 7.36 7.62 12.88
CA ARG A 380 6.21 6.93 12.28
C ARG A 380 6.60 6.03 11.11
N SER A 381 7.82 6.14 10.60
CA SER A 381 8.34 5.28 9.53
C SER A 381 8.29 3.80 9.93
N PHE A 382 8.12 2.91 8.96
CA PHE A 382 8.10 1.46 9.23
C PHE A 382 9.41 0.98 9.85
N ARG A 383 10.56 1.50 9.39
CA ARG A 383 11.90 1.18 9.94
C ARG A 383 12.08 1.54 11.41
N CYS A 384 11.31 2.49 11.94
CA CYS A 384 11.31 2.88 13.35
C CYS A 384 10.21 2.18 14.13
N ALA A 385 8.97 2.19 13.61
CA ALA A 385 7.78 1.66 14.27
C ALA A 385 7.81 0.13 14.42
N ALA A 386 8.25 -0.58 13.38
CA ALA A 386 8.27 -2.05 13.39
C ALA A 386 9.21 -2.61 14.46
N PRO A 387 10.49 -2.19 14.57
CA PRO A 387 11.36 -2.64 15.66
C PRO A 387 10.85 -2.25 17.04
N ALA A 388 10.32 -1.03 17.20
CA ALA A 388 9.78 -0.57 18.49
C ALA A 388 8.61 -1.45 18.97
N ILE A 389 7.68 -1.78 18.08
CA ILE A 389 6.55 -2.67 18.39
C ILE A 389 7.03 -4.10 18.60
N TRP A 390 7.90 -4.61 17.74
CA TRP A 390 8.43 -5.97 17.78
C TRP A 390 9.17 -6.26 19.07
N ASN A 391 10.05 -5.38 19.48
CA ASN A 391 10.87 -5.56 20.69
C ASN A 391 10.05 -5.48 21.99
N ALA A 392 8.89 -4.82 21.95
CA ALA A 392 7.95 -4.77 23.08
C ALA A 392 7.11 -6.05 23.22
N ILE A 393 7.08 -6.94 22.23
CA ILE A 393 6.36 -8.21 22.27
C ILE A 393 7.22 -9.24 23.03
N PRO A 394 6.65 -10.08 23.94
CA PRO A 394 7.40 -11.13 24.64
C PRO A 394 8.03 -12.14 23.69
N LEU A 395 9.20 -12.69 24.07
CA LEU A 395 9.90 -13.71 23.27
C LEU A 395 9.00 -14.91 22.95
N SER A 396 8.20 -15.38 23.90
CA SER A 396 7.27 -16.50 23.70
C SER A 396 6.25 -16.28 22.56
N VAL A 397 5.96 -15.02 22.22
CA VAL A 397 5.11 -14.67 21.07
C VAL A 397 5.96 -14.54 19.81
N ARG A 398 7.12 -13.85 19.90
CA ARG A 398 8.01 -13.63 18.74
C ARG A 398 8.60 -14.91 18.18
N SER A 399 8.84 -15.93 19.02
CA SER A 399 9.37 -17.24 18.65
C SER A 399 8.32 -18.22 18.11
N ALA A 400 7.09 -17.77 17.84
CA ALA A 400 6.05 -18.62 17.30
C ALA A 400 6.47 -19.24 15.96
N THR A 401 6.27 -20.54 15.80
CA THR A 401 6.71 -21.33 14.62
C THR A 401 5.83 -21.17 13.39
N SER A 402 4.61 -20.66 13.55
CA SER A 402 3.69 -20.40 12.44
C SER A 402 3.02 -19.04 12.55
N PHE A 403 2.64 -18.50 11.38
CA PHE A 403 1.95 -17.20 11.33
C PHE A 403 0.61 -17.19 12.10
N ASP A 404 -0.13 -18.29 12.05
CA ASP A 404 -1.42 -18.38 12.75
C ASP A 404 -1.23 -18.52 14.27
N SER A 405 -0.20 -19.25 14.73
CA SER A 405 0.19 -19.29 16.14
C SER A 405 0.61 -17.91 16.62
N PHE A 406 1.46 -17.22 15.85
CA PHE A 406 1.87 -15.85 16.15
C PHE A 406 0.67 -14.91 16.32
N LYS A 407 -0.27 -14.89 15.37
CA LYS A 407 -1.45 -14.03 15.44
C LYS A 407 -2.31 -14.31 16.67
N ARG A 408 -2.53 -15.58 17.01
CA ARG A 408 -3.32 -15.96 18.18
C ARG A 408 -2.64 -15.50 19.49
N SER A 409 -1.38 -15.79 19.64
CA SER A 409 -0.60 -15.41 20.82
C SER A 409 -0.48 -13.89 20.95
N LEU A 410 -0.23 -13.18 19.85
CA LEU A 410 -0.17 -11.73 19.82
C LEU A 410 -1.52 -11.08 20.18
N LYS A 411 -2.63 -11.61 19.66
CA LYS A 411 -3.96 -11.12 20.00
C LYS A 411 -4.25 -11.28 21.49
N THR A 412 -3.94 -12.44 22.08
CA THR A 412 -4.07 -12.71 23.52
C THR A 412 -3.19 -11.77 24.33
N HIS A 413 -1.94 -11.55 23.90
CA HIS A 413 -1.03 -10.61 24.56
C HIS A 413 -1.61 -9.19 24.59
N PHE A 414 -2.14 -8.67 23.48
CA PHE A 414 -2.71 -7.31 23.42
C PHE A 414 -4.04 -7.16 24.16
N PHE A 415 -4.77 -8.23 24.42
CA PHE A 415 -5.90 -8.19 25.33
C PHE A 415 -5.47 -8.10 26.80
N ARG A 416 -4.44 -8.83 27.20
CA ARG A 416 -3.95 -8.83 28.57
C ARG A 416 -3.12 -7.59 28.91
N HIS A 417 -2.37 -7.09 27.93
CA HIS A 417 -1.46 -5.97 28.06
C HIS A 417 -1.74 -4.96 26.92
N PRO A 418 -2.84 -4.19 27.02
CA PRO A 418 -3.14 -3.21 26.01
C PRO A 418 -2.00 -2.19 25.93
N PRO A 419 -1.47 -1.92 24.73
CA PRO A 419 -0.38 -0.94 24.59
C PRO A 419 -0.90 0.45 24.96
N VAL A 420 -0.12 1.19 25.73
CA VAL A 420 -0.40 2.57 26.20
C VAL A 420 -0.28 3.58 25.04
#